data_1ef2233142facf12bd022d6d71bacb70
#
_entry.id   1ef2233142facf12bd022d6d71bacb70
#
_cell.length_a   1.000
_cell.length_b   1.000
_cell.length_c   1.000
_cell.angle_alpha   90.00
_cell.angle_beta   90.00
_cell.angle_gamma   90.00
#
_symmetry.space_group_name_H-M   'P 1'
#
loop_
_entity.id
_entity.type
_entity.pdbx_description
1 polymer ?
#
loop_
_entity_poly.entity_id
_entity_poly.type
_entity_poly.pdbx_seq_one_letter_code
_entity_poly.pdbx_strand_id
1 'polypeptide(L)'
;MKTTLLSAILFTFCLLSCTNDDGGDFGKDTPRYDIPLSTKSGEINTQVQRFSFDFYREIAKTEKDKENFCISPLSASLCLGMILNGADGNTYTEMQKTLGFEGFTNQQINEYVQMMQTELPKLDGRTIFTNANSLWVRNGFPLLPEFIQTNQTYYNAEVSNEPFDNSTVEKINSWCNQKTNGLIPEIINNIPDKAVSYLINAIYFKGLWKNEFKESDTKDETFYLASGGIVRVPTMRQTQSNNYYADEDVQVIELPYGNGALAWSFSSQPTVRKKISIK
;
A
#
# COMPACT_ATOMS: atom_id res chain seq x y z
N MET A 1 -63.17 -11.04 -46.47
CA MET A 1 -62.18 -12.05 -46.04
C MET A 1 -60.99 -11.30 -45.51
N LYS A 2 -60.89 -11.21 -44.20
CA LYS A 2 -59.79 -10.56 -43.51
C LYS A 2 -58.94 -11.61 -42.80
N THR A 3 -57.74 -11.84 -43.25
CA THR A 3 -56.77 -12.74 -42.62
C THR A 3 -56.01 -11.96 -41.58
N THR A 4 -56.20 -12.29 -40.33
CA THR A 4 -55.42 -11.77 -39.18
C THR A 4 -54.19 -12.59 -39.02
N LEU A 5 -53.02 -11.93 -39.18
CA LEU A 5 -51.71 -12.48 -38.86
C LEU A 5 -51.48 -12.37 -37.35
N LEU A 6 -51.32 -13.50 -36.68
CA LEU A 6 -50.97 -13.61 -35.28
C LEU A 6 -49.43 -13.56 -35.18
N SER A 7 -48.87 -12.45 -34.69
CA SER A 7 -47.44 -12.28 -34.44
C SER A 7 -47.11 -12.83 -33.07
N ALA A 8 -46.44 -13.98 -33.03
CA ALA A 8 -45.90 -14.54 -31.79
C ALA A 8 -44.61 -13.80 -31.41
N ILE A 9 -44.67 -12.99 -30.37
CA ILE A 9 -43.50 -12.36 -29.75
C ILE A 9 -42.85 -13.39 -28.83
N LEU A 10 -41.75 -13.95 -29.29
CA LEU A 10 -40.88 -14.82 -28.49
C LEU A 10 -40.06 -13.94 -27.51
N PHE A 11 -40.48 -13.90 -26.25
CA PHE A 11 -39.74 -13.25 -25.18
C PHE A 11 -38.56 -14.15 -24.80
N THR A 12 -37.38 -13.86 -25.36
CA THR A 12 -36.14 -14.49 -24.92
C THR A 12 -35.73 -13.85 -23.58
N PHE A 13 -35.97 -14.56 -22.50
CA PHE A 13 -35.46 -14.22 -21.17
C PHE A 13 -33.98 -14.46 -21.21
N CYS A 14 -33.18 -13.40 -21.44
CA CYS A 14 -31.75 -13.39 -21.09
C CYS A 14 -31.65 -13.44 -19.56
N LEU A 15 -31.37 -14.61 -19.04
CA LEU A 15 -30.86 -14.75 -17.68
C LEU A 15 -29.53 -14.06 -17.65
N LEU A 16 -29.49 -12.79 -17.25
CA LEU A 16 -28.28 -12.13 -16.78
C LEU A 16 -27.93 -12.83 -15.48
N SER A 17 -27.09 -13.86 -15.60
CA SER A 17 -26.31 -14.37 -14.49
C SER A 17 -25.40 -13.24 -14.06
N CYS A 18 -25.74 -12.56 -12.98
CA CYS A 18 -24.80 -11.74 -12.24
C CYS A 18 -23.77 -12.69 -11.63
N THR A 19 -22.74 -13.02 -12.38
CA THR A 19 -21.48 -13.44 -11.79
C THR A 19 -20.91 -12.16 -11.17
N ASN A 20 -20.79 -12.14 -9.85
CA ASN A 20 -19.90 -11.19 -9.17
C ASN A 20 -18.48 -11.54 -9.59
N ASP A 21 -18.11 -11.10 -10.78
CA ASP A 21 -16.78 -11.21 -11.30
C ASP A 21 -16.03 -9.94 -10.88
N ASP A 22 -15.40 -9.98 -9.70
CA ASP A 22 -14.45 -8.95 -9.25
C ASP A 22 -13.20 -8.88 -10.15
N GLY A 23 -13.20 -9.61 -11.28
CA GLY A 23 -12.07 -9.71 -12.21
C GLY A 23 -11.91 -8.52 -13.16
N GLY A 24 -12.80 -7.52 -13.14
CA GLY A 24 -12.79 -6.44 -14.14
C GLY A 24 -11.64 -5.45 -14.08
N ASP A 25 -10.95 -5.32 -12.95
CA ASP A 25 -9.92 -4.31 -12.73
C ASP A 25 -8.48 -4.80 -12.97
N PHE A 26 -8.26 -6.11 -13.05
CA PHE A 26 -6.92 -6.67 -13.19
C PHE A 26 -6.47 -6.74 -14.64
N GLY A 27 -5.16 -6.52 -14.84
CA GLY A 27 -4.51 -6.71 -16.13
C GLY A 27 -4.30 -8.19 -16.48
N LYS A 28 -3.60 -8.42 -17.60
CA LYS A 28 -3.24 -9.77 -18.04
C LYS A 28 -2.10 -10.32 -17.19
N ASP A 29 -2.01 -11.65 -17.11
CA ASP A 29 -0.84 -12.32 -16.55
C ASP A 29 0.44 -11.84 -17.22
N THR A 30 1.40 -11.44 -16.42
CA THR A 30 2.73 -10.98 -16.86
C THR A 30 3.80 -11.92 -16.33
N PRO A 31 4.86 -12.20 -17.10
CA PRO A 31 6.02 -12.90 -16.56
C PRO A 31 6.59 -12.12 -15.37
N ARG A 32 7.03 -12.84 -14.34
CA ARG A 32 7.78 -12.23 -13.24
C ARG A 32 9.07 -11.61 -13.77
N TYR A 33 9.35 -10.39 -13.39
CA TYR A 33 10.67 -9.79 -13.54
C TYR A 33 11.08 -9.09 -12.23
N ASP A 34 12.38 -8.95 -12.04
CA ASP A 34 12.93 -8.22 -10.91
C ASP A 34 13.34 -6.81 -11.37
N ILE A 35 13.08 -5.80 -10.54
CA ILE A 35 13.48 -4.42 -10.85
C ILE A 35 15.00 -4.37 -11.00
N PRO A 36 15.54 -3.89 -12.15
CA PRO A 36 16.98 -3.85 -12.38
C PRO A 36 17.63 -2.73 -11.54
N LEU A 37 18.13 -3.08 -10.36
CA LEU A 37 18.81 -2.15 -9.48
C LEU A 37 20.27 -1.98 -9.92
N SER A 38 20.72 -0.74 -10.10
CA SER A 38 22.15 -0.42 -10.14
C SER A 38 22.78 -0.68 -8.76
N THR A 39 24.11 -0.70 -8.69
CA THR A 39 24.80 -0.85 -7.39
C THR A 39 24.30 0.19 -6.37
N LYS A 40 24.20 1.45 -6.77
CA LYS A 40 23.72 2.54 -5.90
C LYS A 40 22.25 2.39 -5.51
N SER A 41 21.40 2.06 -6.45
CA SER A 41 19.99 1.79 -6.16
C SER A 41 19.80 0.61 -5.21
N GLY A 42 20.64 -0.44 -5.34
CA GLY A 42 20.65 -1.59 -4.45
C GLY A 42 21.10 -1.23 -3.02
N GLU A 43 22.11 -0.38 -2.89
CA GLU A 43 22.54 0.16 -1.59
C GLU A 43 21.42 0.97 -0.93
N ILE A 44 20.77 1.90 -1.66
CA ILE A 44 19.63 2.68 -1.16
C ILE A 44 18.48 1.76 -0.77
N ASN A 45 18.13 0.78 -1.60
CA ASN A 45 17.07 -0.18 -1.31
C ASN A 45 17.33 -0.94 0.01
N THR A 46 18.57 -1.34 0.26
CA THR A 46 18.96 -1.98 1.53
C THR A 46 18.72 -1.07 2.72
N GLN A 47 19.03 0.22 2.61
CA GLN A 47 18.79 1.18 3.68
C GLN A 47 17.30 1.46 3.91
N VAL A 48 16.51 1.57 2.84
CA VAL A 48 15.04 1.69 2.93
C VAL A 48 14.42 0.49 3.65
N GLN A 49 14.93 -0.72 3.41
CA GLN A 49 14.49 -1.90 4.14
C GLN A 49 14.83 -1.80 5.65
N ARG A 50 16.04 -1.36 6.00
CA ARG A 50 16.42 -1.12 7.41
C ARG A 50 15.52 -0.09 8.06
N PHE A 51 15.30 1.05 7.41
CA PHE A 51 14.36 2.07 7.89
C PHE A 51 12.97 1.46 8.13
N SER A 52 12.49 0.60 7.23
CA SER A 52 11.18 -0.03 7.37
C SER A 52 11.06 -0.86 8.64
N PHE A 53 12.08 -1.65 8.97
CA PHE A 53 12.10 -2.44 10.21
C PHE A 53 12.29 -1.57 11.46
N ASP A 54 13.12 -0.55 11.38
CA ASP A 54 13.34 0.38 12.50
C ASP A 54 12.07 1.19 12.79
N PHE A 55 11.40 1.67 11.76
CA PHE A 55 10.13 2.38 11.87
C PHE A 55 9.03 1.47 12.48
N TYR A 56 8.91 0.23 11.98
CA TYR A 56 7.98 -0.74 12.57
C TYR A 56 8.27 -0.97 14.04
N ARG A 57 9.54 -1.16 14.41
CA ARG A 57 9.96 -1.41 15.79
C ARG A 57 9.62 -0.24 16.73
N GLU A 58 9.82 0.99 16.28
CA GLU A 58 9.48 2.17 17.09
C GLU A 58 7.97 2.34 17.25
N ILE A 59 7.19 2.18 16.18
CA ILE A 59 5.72 2.22 16.26
C ILE A 59 5.19 1.10 17.15
N ALA A 60 5.71 -0.12 17.03
CA ALA A 60 5.28 -1.25 17.87
C ALA A 60 5.49 -0.99 19.38
N LYS A 61 6.50 -0.20 19.77
CA LYS A 61 6.70 0.21 21.16
C LYS A 61 5.63 1.18 21.64
N THR A 62 5.18 2.09 20.77
CA THR A 62 4.15 3.09 21.12
C THR A 62 2.74 2.51 21.07
N GLU A 63 2.50 1.55 20.20
CA GLU A 63 1.19 0.92 19.97
C GLU A 63 1.01 -0.41 20.74
N LYS A 64 1.90 -0.72 21.68
CA LYS A 64 1.94 -1.99 22.43
C LYS A 64 0.62 -2.37 23.12
N ASP A 65 -0.21 -1.38 23.45
CA ASP A 65 -1.50 -1.57 24.13
C ASP A 65 -2.67 -1.70 23.13
N LYS A 66 -2.42 -1.60 21.81
CA LYS A 66 -3.42 -1.80 20.77
C LYS A 66 -3.45 -3.26 20.32
N GLU A 67 -4.65 -3.78 20.12
CA GLU A 67 -4.83 -5.15 19.65
C GLU A 67 -4.28 -5.35 18.24
N ASN A 68 -4.47 -4.35 17.35
CA ASN A 68 -4.01 -4.38 15.97
C ASN A 68 -3.59 -2.99 15.51
N PHE A 69 -2.55 -2.92 14.69
CA PHE A 69 -2.17 -1.72 13.96
C PHE A 69 -1.65 -2.06 12.56
N CYS A 70 -1.77 -1.12 11.65
CA CYS A 70 -1.24 -1.22 10.29
C CYS A 70 -0.44 0.03 9.98
N ILE A 71 0.74 -0.15 9.41
CA ILE A 71 1.61 0.95 8.96
C ILE A 71 2.13 0.68 7.56
N SER A 72 2.52 1.74 6.87
CA SER A 72 3.22 1.67 5.60
C SER A 72 4.57 2.39 5.71
N PRO A 73 5.68 1.67 5.97
CA PRO A 73 7.00 2.28 5.98
C PRO A 73 7.37 2.92 4.64
N LEU A 74 6.91 2.34 3.53
CA LEU A 74 7.10 2.93 2.20
C LEU A 74 6.44 4.30 2.09
N SER A 75 5.20 4.44 2.54
CA SER A 75 4.48 5.72 2.56
C SER A 75 5.20 6.76 3.41
N ALA A 76 5.66 6.37 4.60
CA ALA A 76 6.44 7.25 5.48
C ALA A 76 7.77 7.68 4.83
N SER A 77 8.49 6.75 4.21
CA SER A 77 9.75 7.04 3.50
C SER A 77 9.54 8.02 2.34
N LEU A 78 8.45 7.88 1.57
CA LEU A 78 8.12 8.77 0.47
C LEU A 78 7.75 10.18 0.95
N CYS A 79 6.89 10.30 1.97
CA CYS A 79 6.57 11.59 2.56
C CYS A 79 7.79 12.31 3.12
N LEU A 80 8.62 11.61 3.89
CA LEU A 80 9.82 12.19 4.47
C LEU A 80 10.88 12.49 3.40
N GLY A 81 10.97 11.69 2.34
CA GLY A 81 11.82 11.96 1.19
C GLY A 81 11.43 13.24 0.46
N MET A 82 10.14 13.53 0.31
CA MET A 82 9.68 14.81 -0.22
C MET A 82 10.15 15.99 0.65
N ILE A 83 10.03 15.85 1.99
CA ILE A 83 10.48 16.89 2.94
C ILE A 83 11.99 17.07 2.89
N LEU A 84 12.74 15.99 2.74
CA LEU A 84 14.21 16.01 2.65
C LEU A 84 14.71 16.93 1.54
N ASN A 85 13.99 17.04 0.42
CA ASN A 85 14.31 17.93 -0.67
C ASN A 85 14.24 19.43 -0.31
N GLY A 86 13.56 19.77 0.80
CA GLY A 86 13.48 21.15 1.31
C GLY A 86 14.22 21.34 2.62
N ALA A 87 14.86 20.31 3.15
CA ALA A 87 15.61 20.39 4.40
C ALA A 87 17.02 20.94 4.17
N ASP A 88 17.58 21.61 5.19
CA ASP A 88 18.94 22.12 5.19
C ASP A 88 19.62 21.99 6.55
N GLY A 89 20.94 22.09 6.60
CA GLY A 89 21.75 22.06 7.81
C GLY A 89 21.54 20.80 8.65
N ASN A 90 21.34 20.96 9.93
CA ASN A 90 21.16 19.85 10.87
C ASN A 90 19.90 19.02 10.57
N THR A 91 18.79 19.67 10.18
CA THR A 91 17.55 18.96 9.82
C THR A 91 17.79 18.01 8.67
N TYR A 92 18.49 18.44 7.64
CA TYR A 92 18.83 17.59 6.50
C TYR A 92 19.68 16.38 6.94
N THR A 93 20.72 16.61 7.73
CA THR A 93 21.62 15.55 8.21
C THR A 93 20.90 14.51 9.09
N GLU A 94 20.05 14.98 10.00
CA GLU A 94 19.27 14.10 10.87
C GLU A 94 18.23 13.29 10.09
N MET A 95 17.59 13.90 9.09
CA MET A 95 16.65 13.20 8.21
C MET A 95 17.34 12.15 7.37
N GLN A 96 18.50 12.48 6.76
CA GLN A 96 19.31 11.50 6.02
C GLN A 96 19.68 10.29 6.89
N LYS A 97 20.13 10.55 8.09
CA LYS A 97 20.49 9.49 9.06
C LYS A 97 19.29 8.63 9.40
N THR A 98 18.15 9.24 9.70
CA THR A 98 16.93 8.52 10.10
C THR A 98 16.40 7.65 8.97
N LEU A 99 16.42 8.17 7.73
CA LEU A 99 15.94 7.46 6.54
C LEU A 99 16.98 6.45 5.98
N GLY A 100 18.20 6.43 6.53
CA GLY A 100 19.30 5.58 6.05
C GLY A 100 19.93 6.09 4.75
N PHE A 101 19.82 7.38 4.46
CA PHE A 101 20.32 8.00 3.22
C PHE A 101 21.69 8.65 3.38
N GLU A 102 22.39 8.41 4.48
CA GLU A 102 23.76 8.90 4.67
C GLU A 102 24.69 8.42 3.55
N GLY A 103 25.46 9.34 2.99
CA GLY A 103 26.39 9.04 1.89
C GLY A 103 25.78 9.03 0.49
N PHE A 104 24.48 9.29 0.36
CA PHE A 104 23.83 9.47 -0.93
C PHE A 104 23.47 10.94 -1.19
N THR A 105 23.58 11.37 -2.43
CA THR A 105 23.12 12.70 -2.84
C THR A 105 21.60 12.72 -2.98
N ASN A 106 20.97 13.90 -2.86
CA ASN A 106 19.54 14.06 -3.12
C ASN A 106 19.13 13.55 -4.50
N GLN A 107 19.99 13.77 -5.50
CA GLN A 107 19.71 13.28 -6.85
C GLN A 107 19.64 11.75 -6.88
N GLN A 108 20.58 11.04 -6.27
CA GLN A 108 20.57 9.56 -6.22
C GLN A 108 19.33 9.02 -5.51
N ILE A 109 18.94 9.66 -4.41
CA ILE A 109 17.73 9.29 -3.66
C ILE A 109 16.49 9.51 -4.51
N ASN A 110 16.38 10.69 -5.14
CA ASN A 110 15.24 11.06 -5.97
C ASN A 110 15.11 10.15 -7.21
N GLU A 111 16.21 9.85 -7.90
CA GLU A 111 16.23 8.91 -9.03
C GLU A 111 15.79 7.50 -8.60
N TYR A 112 16.25 7.03 -7.44
CA TYR A 112 15.79 5.75 -6.87
C TYR A 112 14.28 5.76 -6.61
N VAL A 113 13.75 6.82 -5.99
CA VAL A 113 12.32 6.94 -5.72
C VAL A 113 11.51 6.97 -7.01
N GLN A 114 11.93 7.75 -8.01
CA GLN A 114 11.26 7.82 -9.31
C GLN A 114 11.24 6.44 -10.01
N MET A 115 12.36 5.73 -9.97
CA MET A 115 12.46 4.38 -10.53
C MET A 115 11.48 3.44 -9.81
N MET A 116 11.47 3.42 -8.47
CA MET A 116 10.58 2.55 -7.70
C MET A 116 9.10 2.85 -7.96
N GLN A 117 8.71 4.12 -8.01
CA GLN A 117 7.33 4.52 -8.34
C GLN A 117 6.93 4.10 -9.77
N THR A 118 7.88 4.06 -10.69
CA THR A 118 7.64 3.67 -12.08
C THR A 118 7.54 2.16 -12.24
N GLU A 119 8.34 1.40 -11.50
CA GLU A 119 8.48 -0.04 -11.69
C GLU A 119 7.54 -0.87 -10.81
N LEU A 120 7.28 -0.46 -9.57
CA LEU A 120 6.40 -1.21 -8.66
C LEU A 120 5.01 -1.52 -9.26
N PRO A 121 4.32 -0.57 -9.92
CA PRO A 121 3.01 -0.84 -10.53
C PRO A 121 3.03 -1.84 -11.69
N LYS A 122 4.20 -2.10 -12.28
CA LYS A 122 4.37 -2.97 -13.46
C LYS A 122 4.74 -4.40 -13.12
N LEU A 123 5.09 -4.68 -11.86
CA LEU A 123 5.64 -5.97 -11.44
C LEU A 123 4.69 -7.13 -11.73
N ASP A 124 3.39 -6.90 -11.64
CA ASP A 124 2.41 -7.98 -11.77
C ASP A 124 1.06 -7.44 -12.30
N GLY A 125 0.61 -7.96 -13.42
CA GLY A 125 -0.68 -7.60 -14.01
C GLY A 125 -1.90 -8.09 -13.20
N ARG A 126 -1.72 -9.01 -12.27
CA ARG A 126 -2.77 -9.49 -11.34
C ARG A 126 -2.74 -8.79 -9.98
N THR A 127 -1.96 -7.72 -9.89
CA THR A 127 -1.97 -6.81 -8.73
C THR A 127 -2.18 -5.38 -9.19
N ILE A 128 -2.88 -4.61 -8.38
CA ILE A 128 -3.03 -3.17 -8.56
C ILE A 128 -2.25 -2.53 -7.42
N PHE A 129 -1.16 -1.86 -7.78
CA PHE A 129 -0.38 -1.05 -6.86
C PHE A 129 -0.40 0.39 -7.35
N THR A 130 -0.95 1.29 -6.54
CA THR A 130 -0.90 2.72 -6.83
C THR A 130 -0.23 3.46 -5.68
N ASN A 131 0.55 4.46 -6.05
CA ASN A 131 1.21 5.38 -5.14
C ASN A 131 0.94 6.80 -5.63
N ALA A 132 0.39 7.63 -4.77
CA ALA A 132 0.09 9.02 -5.06
C ALA A 132 0.67 9.93 -3.97
N ASN A 133 1.27 11.04 -4.39
CA ASN A 133 1.85 12.04 -3.51
C ASN A 133 1.15 13.38 -3.74
N SER A 134 0.96 14.15 -2.68
CA SER A 134 0.44 15.51 -2.78
C SER A 134 1.11 16.46 -1.80
N LEU A 135 1.20 17.72 -2.22
CA LEU A 135 1.70 18.84 -1.46
C LEU A 135 0.63 19.95 -1.45
N TRP A 136 0.03 20.14 -0.30
CA TRP A 136 -0.97 21.17 -0.05
C TRP A 136 -0.29 22.33 0.64
N VAL A 137 -0.47 23.53 0.15
CA VAL A 137 0.23 24.75 0.60
C VAL A 137 -0.78 25.81 0.94
N ARG A 138 -0.64 26.46 2.11
CA ARG A 138 -1.49 27.59 2.50
C ARG A 138 -1.29 28.75 1.54
N ASN A 139 -2.38 29.36 1.06
CA ASN A 139 -2.35 30.55 0.22
C ASN A 139 -1.47 31.64 0.83
N GLY A 140 -0.57 32.20 0.02
CA GLY A 140 0.36 33.24 0.45
C GLY A 140 1.60 32.75 1.21
N PHE A 141 1.75 31.44 1.46
CA PHE A 141 2.98 30.87 2.00
C PHE A 141 3.95 30.52 0.85
N PRO A 142 5.12 31.18 0.76
CA PRO A 142 6.05 30.94 -0.34
C PRO A 142 6.81 29.63 -0.13
N LEU A 143 6.77 28.75 -1.12
CA LEU A 143 7.70 27.63 -1.24
C LEU A 143 8.72 27.94 -2.32
N LEU A 144 9.93 27.39 -2.17
CA LEU A 144 10.97 27.50 -3.19
C LEU A 144 10.51 26.77 -4.46
N PRO A 145 10.60 27.41 -5.64
CA PRO A 145 10.21 26.78 -6.91
C PRO A 145 10.93 25.46 -7.17
N GLU A 146 12.22 25.36 -6.79
CA GLU A 146 13.03 24.15 -6.93
C GLU A 146 12.49 22.99 -6.08
N PHE A 147 12.01 23.26 -4.86
CA PHE A 147 11.38 22.26 -4.00
C PHE A 147 10.12 21.69 -4.64
N ILE A 148 9.26 22.58 -5.18
CA ILE A 148 8.04 22.17 -5.88
C ILE A 148 8.40 21.33 -7.09
N GLN A 149 9.29 21.82 -7.94
CA GLN A 149 9.70 21.15 -9.18
C GLN A 149 10.33 19.76 -8.90
N THR A 150 11.20 19.66 -7.90
CA THR A 150 11.82 18.39 -7.53
C THR A 150 10.77 17.36 -7.09
N ASN A 151 9.83 17.76 -6.25
CA ASN A 151 8.78 16.86 -5.79
C ASN A 151 7.79 16.48 -6.91
N GLN A 152 7.49 17.38 -7.83
CA GLN A 152 6.71 17.05 -9.02
C GLN A 152 7.46 16.07 -9.94
N THR A 153 8.75 16.29 -10.16
CA THR A 153 9.54 15.50 -11.10
C THR A 153 9.82 14.09 -10.60
N TYR A 154 10.25 13.94 -9.35
CA TYR A 154 10.73 12.68 -8.82
C TYR A 154 9.71 11.92 -7.98
N TYR A 155 8.78 12.62 -7.35
CA TYR A 155 7.73 12.02 -6.52
C TYR A 155 6.36 12.03 -7.20
N ASN A 156 6.25 12.63 -8.40
CA ASN A 156 4.97 12.82 -9.10
C ASN A 156 3.93 13.50 -8.20
N ALA A 157 4.36 14.45 -7.36
CA ALA A 157 3.52 15.11 -6.38
C ALA A 157 2.54 16.08 -7.03
N GLU A 158 1.27 15.95 -6.70
CA GLU A 158 0.25 16.95 -7.03
C GLU A 158 0.38 18.13 -6.06
N VAL A 159 0.52 19.34 -6.59
CA VAL A 159 0.72 20.55 -5.77
C VAL A 159 -0.51 21.44 -5.85
N SER A 160 -1.07 21.81 -4.69
CA SER A 160 -2.24 22.68 -4.59
C SER A 160 -2.03 23.78 -3.57
N ASN A 161 -2.42 25.02 -3.95
CA ASN A 161 -2.47 26.15 -3.03
C ASN A 161 -3.92 26.32 -2.56
N GLU A 162 -4.11 26.33 -1.22
CA GLU A 162 -5.43 26.28 -0.61
C GLU A 162 -5.57 27.27 0.56
N PRO A 163 -6.78 27.72 0.89
CA PRO A 163 -7.01 28.65 1.99
C PRO A 163 -6.76 28.06 3.37
N PHE A 164 -6.68 26.73 3.50
CA PHE A 164 -6.52 25.98 4.76
C PHE A 164 -7.68 26.18 5.74
N ASP A 165 -8.88 26.15 5.20
CA ASP A 165 -10.16 26.13 5.89
C ASP A 165 -10.88 24.78 5.71
N ASN A 166 -12.15 24.70 6.07
CA ASN A 166 -12.92 23.46 5.93
C ASN A 166 -12.99 22.96 4.48
N SER A 167 -12.98 23.86 3.48
CA SER A 167 -12.96 23.43 2.07
C SER A 167 -11.68 22.69 1.70
N THR A 168 -10.56 23.04 2.33
CA THR A 168 -9.29 22.34 2.16
C THR A 168 -9.33 20.94 2.81
N VAL A 169 -9.97 20.82 3.99
CA VAL A 169 -10.19 19.51 4.64
C VAL A 169 -10.96 18.58 3.71
N GLU A 170 -12.06 19.04 3.12
CA GLU A 170 -12.87 18.26 2.18
C GLU A 170 -12.08 17.84 0.94
N LYS A 171 -11.27 18.74 0.36
CA LYS A 171 -10.42 18.43 -0.80
C LYS A 171 -9.36 17.39 -0.48
N ILE A 172 -8.67 17.51 0.65
CA ILE A 172 -7.65 16.54 1.09
C ILE A 172 -8.30 15.16 1.29
N ASN A 173 -9.41 15.09 1.99
CA ASN A 173 -10.13 13.85 2.22
C ASN A 173 -10.65 13.24 0.92
N SER A 174 -11.22 14.05 0.03
CA SER A 174 -11.67 13.60 -1.30
C SER A 174 -10.52 13.04 -2.14
N TRP A 175 -9.35 13.70 -2.12
CA TRP A 175 -8.14 13.24 -2.79
C TRP A 175 -7.70 11.87 -2.25
N CYS A 176 -7.61 11.71 -0.93
CA CYS A 176 -7.26 10.42 -0.32
C CYS A 176 -8.26 9.32 -0.64
N ASN A 177 -9.55 9.62 -0.54
CA ASN A 177 -10.62 8.70 -0.89
C ASN A 177 -10.48 8.21 -2.33
N GLN A 178 -10.24 9.12 -3.28
CA GLN A 178 -10.04 8.78 -4.68
C GLN A 178 -8.78 7.93 -4.90
N LYS A 179 -7.63 8.34 -4.31
CA LYS A 179 -6.34 7.64 -4.50
C LYS A 179 -6.29 6.27 -3.83
N THR A 180 -7.15 6.03 -2.85
CA THR A 180 -7.26 4.75 -2.13
C THR A 180 -8.48 3.93 -2.56
N ASN A 181 -9.10 4.27 -3.68
CA ASN A 181 -10.29 3.58 -4.20
C ASN A 181 -11.41 3.43 -3.16
N GLY A 182 -11.66 4.48 -2.38
CA GLY A 182 -12.70 4.52 -1.37
C GLY A 182 -12.33 3.92 0.00
N LEU A 183 -11.14 3.35 0.16
CA LEU A 183 -10.75 2.68 1.43
C LEU A 183 -10.38 3.67 2.54
N ILE A 184 -9.93 4.88 2.21
CA ILE A 184 -9.60 5.93 3.18
C ILE A 184 -10.42 7.19 2.86
N PRO A 185 -11.67 7.26 3.32
CA PRO A 185 -12.54 8.39 3.01
C PRO A 185 -12.19 9.66 3.77
N GLU A 186 -11.50 9.55 4.90
CA GLU A 186 -11.15 10.67 5.77
C GLU A 186 -9.81 10.43 6.45
N ILE A 187 -8.89 11.41 6.37
CA ILE A 187 -7.57 11.38 7.04
C ILE A 187 -7.35 12.57 7.96
N ILE A 188 -8.07 13.66 7.74
CA ILE A 188 -8.05 14.85 8.60
C ILE A 188 -9.48 15.34 8.83
N ASN A 189 -9.74 15.88 10.03
CA ASN A 189 -11.02 16.48 10.38
C ASN A 189 -10.94 18.01 10.62
N ASN A 190 -9.74 18.53 10.79
CA ASN A 190 -9.47 19.95 10.92
C ASN A 190 -8.05 20.31 10.48
N ILE A 191 -7.81 21.57 10.21
CA ILE A 191 -6.48 22.11 9.91
C ILE A 191 -6.13 23.12 11.01
N PRO A 192 -5.03 22.91 11.78
CA PRO A 192 -4.57 23.87 12.76
C PRO A 192 -4.23 25.23 12.12
N ASP A 193 -4.55 26.33 12.79
CA ASP A 193 -4.34 27.70 12.28
C ASP A 193 -2.91 27.98 11.84
N LYS A 194 -1.93 27.35 12.50
CA LYS A 194 -0.50 27.52 12.23
C LYS A 194 0.03 26.57 11.15
N ALA A 195 -0.77 25.64 10.65
CA ALA A 195 -0.33 24.73 9.60
C ALA A 195 -0.12 25.52 8.29
N VAL A 196 1.01 25.31 7.64
CA VAL A 196 1.39 26.00 6.39
C VAL A 196 1.41 25.07 5.20
N SER A 197 1.62 23.77 5.43
CA SER A 197 1.60 22.76 4.38
C SER A 197 1.23 21.37 4.92
N TYR A 198 0.69 20.54 4.04
CA TYR A 198 0.54 19.11 4.24
C TYR A 198 1.21 18.37 3.08
N LEU A 199 2.04 17.39 3.40
CA LEU A 199 2.57 16.43 2.45
C LEU A 199 1.90 15.09 2.75
N ILE A 200 1.27 14.51 1.74
CA ILE A 200 0.47 13.31 1.90
C ILE A 200 0.91 12.28 0.86
N ASN A 201 1.09 11.07 1.31
CA ASN A 201 1.24 9.92 0.44
C ASN A 201 0.06 8.96 0.67
N ALA A 202 -0.50 8.45 -0.42
CA ALA A 202 -1.55 7.45 -0.42
C ALA A 202 -1.09 6.24 -1.24
N ILE A 203 -1.12 5.06 -0.61
CA ILE A 203 -0.83 3.78 -1.27
C ILE A 203 -2.10 2.94 -1.27
N TYR A 204 -2.41 2.37 -2.43
CA TYR A 204 -3.44 1.37 -2.58
C TYR A 204 -2.84 0.09 -3.17
N PHE A 205 -3.19 -1.04 -2.58
CA PHE A 205 -2.82 -2.36 -3.06
C PHE A 205 -4.02 -3.30 -3.08
N LYS A 206 -4.23 -3.95 -4.22
CA LYS A 206 -5.19 -5.05 -4.39
C LYS A 206 -4.50 -6.14 -5.20
N GLY A 207 -4.50 -7.37 -4.74
CA GLY A 207 -3.82 -8.48 -5.42
C GLY A 207 -4.63 -9.76 -5.38
N LEU A 208 -4.60 -10.51 -6.49
CA LEU A 208 -5.11 -11.87 -6.54
C LEU A 208 -4.01 -12.82 -6.07
N TRP A 209 -4.35 -13.80 -5.24
CA TRP A 209 -3.40 -14.83 -4.83
C TRP A 209 -2.87 -15.61 -6.05
N LYS A 210 -1.59 -15.93 -6.07
CA LYS A 210 -1.03 -16.83 -7.08
C LYS A 210 -1.72 -18.19 -7.07
N ASN A 211 -1.98 -18.71 -5.88
CA ASN A 211 -2.79 -19.90 -5.64
C ASN A 211 -4.04 -19.45 -4.88
N GLU A 212 -5.18 -19.45 -5.54
CA GLU A 212 -6.42 -18.94 -4.97
C GLU A 212 -6.95 -19.84 -3.86
N PHE A 213 -7.48 -19.23 -2.82
CA PHE A 213 -8.27 -19.94 -1.82
C PHE A 213 -9.67 -20.17 -2.39
N LYS A 214 -10.10 -21.42 -2.42
CA LYS A 214 -11.46 -21.73 -2.87
C LYS A 214 -12.45 -21.31 -1.78
N GLU A 215 -13.47 -20.55 -2.16
CA GLU A 215 -14.51 -20.10 -1.26
C GLU A 215 -15.23 -21.29 -0.60
N SER A 216 -15.47 -22.37 -1.36
CA SER A 216 -16.06 -23.62 -0.85
C SER A 216 -15.30 -24.28 0.31
N ASP A 217 -14.00 -24.00 0.42
CA ASP A 217 -13.14 -24.56 1.45
C ASP A 217 -13.02 -23.65 2.68
N THR A 218 -13.59 -22.43 2.62
CA THR A 218 -13.66 -21.49 3.74
C THR A 218 -14.71 -21.97 4.75
N LYS A 219 -14.31 -22.14 6.00
CA LYS A 219 -15.16 -22.62 7.09
C LYS A 219 -14.94 -21.84 8.35
N ASP A 220 -16.00 -21.70 9.16
CA ASP A 220 -15.88 -21.10 10.49
C ASP A 220 -15.03 -21.98 11.40
N GLU A 221 -13.93 -21.45 11.87
CA GLU A 221 -13.01 -22.12 12.78
C GLU A 221 -12.78 -21.32 14.07
N THR A 222 -12.28 -22.04 15.07
CA THR A 222 -11.95 -21.44 16.35
C THR A 222 -10.66 -20.62 16.23
N PHE A 223 -10.73 -19.33 16.57
CA PHE A 223 -9.60 -18.44 16.68
C PHE A 223 -9.40 -18.06 18.16
N TYR A 224 -8.16 -18.20 18.64
CA TYR A 224 -7.79 -17.91 20.03
C TYR A 224 -7.26 -16.47 20.11
N LEU A 225 -7.93 -15.65 20.93
CA LEU A 225 -7.52 -14.29 21.16
C LEU A 225 -6.34 -14.21 22.14
N ALA A 226 -5.50 -13.20 22.02
CA ALA A 226 -4.43 -12.93 22.98
C ALA A 226 -4.94 -12.72 24.41
N SER A 227 -6.16 -12.21 24.57
CA SER A 227 -6.85 -12.05 25.85
C SER A 227 -7.30 -13.37 26.51
N GLY A 228 -7.08 -14.51 25.86
CA GLY A 228 -7.51 -15.84 26.34
C GLY A 228 -8.94 -16.21 25.93
N GLY A 229 -9.67 -15.34 25.24
CA GLY A 229 -11.00 -15.64 24.69
C GLY A 229 -10.91 -16.47 23.40
N ILE A 230 -12.05 -16.96 22.94
CA ILE A 230 -12.20 -17.62 21.65
C ILE A 230 -13.31 -16.99 20.82
N VAL A 231 -13.08 -16.89 19.50
CA VAL A 231 -14.10 -16.46 18.53
C VAL A 231 -14.15 -17.45 17.39
N ARG A 232 -15.26 -17.52 16.67
CA ARG A 232 -15.34 -18.27 15.41
C ARG A 232 -15.25 -17.27 14.26
N VAL A 233 -14.36 -17.56 13.32
CA VAL A 233 -14.10 -16.70 12.16
C VAL A 233 -14.08 -17.51 10.87
N PRO A 234 -14.57 -16.98 9.74
CA PRO A 234 -14.38 -17.60 8.44
C PRO A 234 -12.88 -17.76 8.16
N THR A 235 -12.44 -19.00 8.00
CA THR A 235 -11.04 -19.35 7.83
C THR A 235 -10.82 -19.94 6.44
N MET A 236 -10.03 -19.27 5.61
CA MET A 236 -9.63 -19.75 4.30
C MET A 236 -8.65 -20.91 4.43
N ARG A 237 -8.77 -21.90 3.54
CA ARG A 237 -7.90 -23.09 3.53
C ARG A 237 -7.37 -23.37 2.16
N GLN A 238 -6.09 -23.72 2.09
CA GLN A 238 -5.46 -24.30 0.91
C GLN A 238 -4.31 -25.24 1.34
N THR A 239 -3.94 -26.15 0.45
CA THR A 239 -2.76 -27.00 0.61
C THR A 239 -1.85 -26.75 -0.59
N GLN A 240 -0.74 -26.04 -0.36
CA GLN A 240 0.23 -25.66 -1.38
C GLN A 240 1.65 -25.70 -0.81
N SER A 241 2.64 -25.81 -1.70
CA SER A 241 4.04 -25.58 -1.32
C SER A 241 4.33 -24.09 -1.34
N ASN A 242 4.71 -23.56 -0.20
CA ASN A 242 5.08 -22.15 -0.03
C ASN A 242 6.50 -22.03 0.54
N ASN A 243 7.13 -20.87 0.35
CA ASN A 243 8.37 -20.55 1.05
C ASN A 243 8.09 -20.48 2.55
N TYR A 244 8.87 -21.22 3.32
CA TYR A 244 8.71 -21.30 4.77
C TYR A 244 10.06 -21.28 5.46
N TYR A 245 10.17 -20.51 6.52
CA TYR A 245 11.32 -20.47 7.41
C TYR A 245 10.85 -20.63 8.87
N ALA A 246 11.61 -21.35 9.66
CA ALA A 246 11.39 -21.43 11.10
C ALA A 246 12.71 -21.66 11.85
N ASP A 247 12.85 -20.99 12.99
CA ASP A 247 13.87 -21.22 14.00
C ASP A 247 13.25 -21.23 15.41
N GLU A 248 14.07 -20.98 16.44
CA GLU A 248 13.62 -20.99 17.83
C GLU A 248 12.75 -19.76 18.16
N ASP A 249 12.93 -18.63 17.45
CA ASP A 249 12.34 -17.33 17.73
C ASP A 249 11.18 -16.99 16.82
N VAL A 250 11.20 -17.45 15.56
CA VAL A 250 10.22 -17.01 14.55
C VAL A 250 9.86 -18.11 13.56
N GLN A 251 8.62 -18.09 13.09
CA GLN A 251 8.16 -18.84 11.94
C GLN A 251 7.63 -17.83 10.91
N VAL A 252 8.01 -18.00 9.65
CA VAL A 252 7.58 -17.15 8.55
C VAL A 252 7.10 -18.00 7.39
N ILE A 253 5.95 -17.64 6.82
CA ILE A 253 5.46 -18.21 5.57
C ILE A 253 5.16 -17.08 4.59
N GLU A 254 5.46 -17.32 3.33
CA GLU A 254 5.20 -16.41 2.24
C GLU A 254 4.07 -16.93 1.36
N LEU A 255 3.05 -16.09 1.14
CA LEU A 255 1.95 -16.33 0.23
C LEU A 255 2.08 -15.35 -0.96
N PRO A 256 2.44 -15.84 -2.16
CA PRO A 256 2.64 -14.98 -3.31
C PRO A 256 1.32 -14.52 -3.95
N TYR A 257 1.33 -13.29 -4.47
CA TYR A 257 0.30 -12.79 -5.37
C TYR A 257 0.66 -13.08 -6.84
N GLY A 258 -0.32 -13.13 -7.71
CA GLY A 258 -0.24 -13.19 -9.16
C GLY A 258 0.94 -13.98 -9.70
N ASN A 259 1.89 -13.31 -10.34
CA ASN A 259 3.11 -13.93 -10.90
C ASN A 259 4.19 -14.26 -9.85
N GLY A 260 4.00 -13.87 -8.59
CA GLY A 260 4.93 -14.09 -7.48
C GLY A 260 6.00 -13.00 -7.30
N ALA A 261 5.87 -11.86 -7.97
CA ALA A 261 6.75 -10.70 -7.74
C ALA A 261 6.44 -10.01 -6.41
N LEU A 262 5.20 -10.08 -5.96
CA LEU A 262 4.72 -9.55 -4.69
C LEU A 262 4.19 -10.68 -3.82
N ALA A 263 4.35 -10.57 -2.52
CA ALA A 263 3.92 -11.60 -1.58
C ALA A 263 3.47 -11.00 -0.25
N TRP A 264 2.60 -11.72 0.43
CA TRP A 264 2.28 -11.51 1.83
C TRP A 264 3.11 -12.45 2.68
N SER A 265 3.83 -11.93 3.67
CA SER A 265 4.59 -12.72 4.62
C SER A 265 3.90 -12.70 5.98
N PHE A 266 3.56 -13.88 6.49
CA PHE A 266 3.09 -14.05 7.86
C PHE A 266 4.25 -14.47 8.74
N SER A 267 4.45 -13.75 9.85
CA SER A 267 5.40 -14.14 10.87
C SER A 267 4.69 -14.34 12.21
N SER A 268 5.14 -15.33 12.97
CA SER A 268 4.69 -15.55 14.33
C SER A 268 5.82 -16.05 15.20
N GLN A 269 5.78 -15.75 16.50
CA GLN A 269 6.65 -16.42 17.45
C GLN A 269 6.24 -17.90 17.58
N PRO A 270 7.17 -18.85 17.64
CA PRO A 270 6.85 -20.22 17.92
C PRO A 270 6.24 -20.30 19.33
N THR A 271 4.95 -20.46 19.42
CA THR A 271 4.34 -20.86 20.68
C THR A 271 4.87 -22.25 21.01
N VAL A 272 5.43 -22.45 22.19
CA VAL A 272 6.19 -23.59 22.70
C VAL A 272 5.56 -24.98 22.44
N ARG A 273 4.45 -25.13 21.75
CA ARG A 273 3.82 -26.42 21.42
C ARG A 273 2.87 -26.49 20.22
N LYS A 274 2.72 -25.49 19.38
CA LYS A 274 1.90 -25.69 18.16
C LYS A 274 2.66 -25.20 16.95
N LYS A 275 3.24 -26.13 16.18
CA LYS A 275 3.60 -25.91 14.78
C LYS A 275 2.42 -25.23 14.11
N ILE A 276 2.68 -24.14 13.37
CA ILE A 276 1.67 -23.56 12.48
C ILE A 276 1.20 -24.72 11.61
N SER A 277 0.01 -25.25 11.90
CA SER A 277 -0.61 -26.24 11.04
C SER A 277 -1.34 -25.46 9.97
N ILE A 278 -0.61 -25.12 8.91
CA ILE A 278 -1.22 -24.69 7.66
C ILE A 278 -1.65 -26.00 6.99
N LYS A 279 -2.91 -26.34 7.20
CA LYS A 279 -3.55 -27.44 6.49
C LYS A 279 -4.08 -26.96 5.16
#